data_cec26a8b4497de8d0ff58224173fcb35
#
_entry.id   cec26a8b4497de8d0ff58224173fcb35
#
_cell.length_a   1.000
_cell.length_b   1.000
_cell.length_c   1.000
_cell.angle_alpha   90.00
_cell.angle_beta   90.00
_cell.angle_gamma   90.00
#
_symmetry.space_group_name_H-M   'P 1'
#
loop_
_entity.id
_entity.type
_entity.pdbx_description
1 polymer ?
#
loop_
_entity_poly.entity_id
_entity_poly.type
_entity_poly.pdbx_seq_one_letter_code
_entity_poly.pdbx_strand_id
1 'polypeptide(L)'
;MTTNVTISLIGLTVWAAFNATMFYCINSTVFAPNMGLSPDGETWHGKPSTLLTAHKMVLAALFFATSLLGSFDGAQMVAFFPSLFSVVVLPDENPGSDEPATWKDVNNSLKLTFVAVVIGAIAILGVATFGTGAGILGCIGGFALLVAVKERFLQS
;
A
#
# COMPACT_ATOMS: atom_id res chain seq x y z
N MET A 1 0.16 -21.70 13.45
CA MET A 1 -0.11 -20.29 13.12
C MET A 1 -1.28 -19.82 13.95
N THR A 2 -1.19 -18.70 14.64
CA THR A 2 -2.32 -18.18 15.39
C THR A 2 -3.39 -17.66 14.43
N THR A 3 -4.68 -17.69 14.86
CA THR A 3 -5.80 -17.20 14.04
C THR A 3 -5.58 -15.77 13.57
N ASN A 4 -5.04 -14.91 14.41
CA ASN A 4 -4.76 -13.51 14.08
C ASN A 4 -3.69 -13.34 12.98
N VAL A 5 -2.64 -14.14 12.99
CA VAL A 5 -1.62 -14.16 11.92
C VAL A 5 -2.26 -14.56 10.59
N THR A 6 -3.11 -15.59 10.60
CA THR A 6 -3.80 -16.04 9.39
C THR A 6 -4.74 -14.97 8.83
N ILE A 7 -5.55 -14.34 9.67
CA ILE A 7 -6.47 -13.26 9.27
C ILE A 7 -5.70 -12.08 8.70
N SER A 8 -4.59 -11.69 9.35
CA SER A 8 -3.74 -10.59 8.88
C SER A 8 -3.09 -10.89 7.53
N LEU A 9 -2.64 -12.14 7.29
CA LEU A 9 -2.11 -12.56 5.99
C LEU A 9 -3.20 -12.56 4.90
N ILE A 10 -4.41 -12.99 5.23
CA ILE A 10 -5.54 -12.90 4.29
C ILE A 10 -5.81 -11.45 3.92
N GLY A 11 -5.88 -10.55 4.91
CA GLY A 11 -6.07 -9.11 4.68
C GLY A 11 -4.98 -8.51 3.79
N LEU A 12 -3.70 -8.84 4.04
CA LEU A 12 -2.60 -8.40 3.18
C LEU A 12 -2.69 -8.97 1.77
N THR A 13 -3.13 -10.22 1.62
CA THR A 13 -3.30 -10.84 0.29
C THR A 13 -4.40 -10.13 -0.50
N VAL A 14 -5.53 -9.82 0.14
CA VAL A 14 -6.61 -9.03 -0.48
C VAL A 14 -6.10 -7.64 -0.88
N TRP A 15 -5.33 -7.00 -0.02
CA TRP A 15 -4.71 -5.71 -0.30
C TRP A 15 -3.73 -5.77 -1.48
N ALA A 16 -2.89 -6.80 -1.52
CA ALA A 16 -1.97 -7.04 -2.63
C ALA A 16 -2.72 -7.27 -3.96
N ALA A 17 -3.79 -8.07 -3.94
CA ALA A 17 -4.61 -8.32 -5.11
C ALA A 17 -5.30 -7.04 -5.62
N PHE A 18 -5.81 -6.20 -4.72
CA PHE A 18 -6.38 -4.90 -5.06
C PHE A 18 -5.33 -4.01 -5.74
N ASN A 19 -4.14 -3.88 -5.16
CA ASN A 19 -3.05 -3.09 -5.72
C ASN A 19 -2.59 -3.61 -7.08
N ALA A 20 -2.48 -4.94 -7.24
CA ALA A 20 -2.10 -5.56 -8.51
C ALA A 20 -3.14 -5.28 -9.60
N THR A 21 -4.42 -5.36 -9.25
CA THR A 21 -5.51 -5.05 -10.18
C THR A 21 -5.47 -3.59 -10.61
N MET A 22 -5.30 -2.66 -9.66
CA MET A 22 -5.21 -1.24 -9.96
C MET A 22 -3.99 -0.92 -10.83
N PHE A 23 -2.84 -1.48 -10.49
CA PHE A 23 -1.62 -1.30 -11.27
C PHE A 23 -1.78 -1.84 -12.70
N TYR A 24 -2.39 -3.01 -12.86
CA TYR A 24 -2.67 -3.59 -14.16
C TYR A 24 -3.63 -2.71 -14.97
N CYS A 25 -4.73 -2.26 -14.38
CA CYS A 25 -5.71 -1.41 -15.06
C CYS A 25 -5.08 -0.11 -15.56
N ILE A 26 -4.25 0.54 -14.74
CA ILE A 26 -3.61 1.82 -15.08
C ILE A 26 -2.55 1.66 -16.18
N ASN A 27 -1.80 0.55 -16.16
CA ASN A 27 -0.71 0.32 -17.11
C ASN A 27 -1.14 -0.53 -18.33
N SER A 28 -2.39 -0.98 -18.41
CA SER A 28 -2.87 -1.80 -19.53
C SER A 28 -3.16 -0.96 -20.75
N THR A 29 -2.62 -1.37 -21.89
CA THR A 29 -2.92 -0.77 -23.19
C THR A 29 -4.38 -0.92 -23.62
N VAL A 30 -5.12 -1.86 -23.02
CA VAL A 30 -6.54 -2.12 -23.31
C VAL A 30 -7.44 -1.33 -22.37
N PHE A 31 -7.16 -1.39 -21.07
CA PHE A 31 -8.02 -0.78 -20.05
C PHE A 31 -7.75 0.71 -19.86
N ALA A 32 -6.50 1.14 -19.93
CA ALA A 32 -6.14 2.53 -19.71
C ALA A 32 -6.85 3.50 -20.68
N PRO A 33 -6.90 3.27 -22.00
CA PRO A 33 -7.64 4.12 -22.92
C PRO A 33 -9.14 4.17 -22.65
N ASN A 34 -9.74 3.02 -22.29
CA ASN A 34 -11.14 2.95 -21.94
C ASN A 34 -11.50 3.68 -20.65
N MET A 35 -10.51 3.86 -19.77
CA MET A 35 -10.63 4.65 -18.54
C MET A 35 -10.28 6.13 -18.76
N GLY A 36 -9.99 6.55 -19.99
CA GLY A 36 -9.64 7.93 -20.32
C GLY A 36 -8.20 8.30 -19.99
N LEU A 37 -7.31 7.32 -19.84
CA LEU A 37 -5.87 7.55 -19.69
C LEU A 37 -5.24 7.86 -21.03
N SER A 38 -4.32 8.82 -21.06
CA SER A 38 -3.46 9.05 -22.20
C SER A 38 -2.49 7.87 -22.42
N PRO A 39 -2.06 7.58 -23.66
CA PRO A 39 -1.10 6.51 -23.94
C PRO A 39 0.24 6.65 -23.21
N ASP A 40 0.63 7.86 -22.85
CA ASP A 40 1.80 8.19 -22.04
C ASP A 40 1.56 8.14 -20.53
N GLY A 41 0.31 7.88 -20.10
CA GLY A 41 -0.06 7.77 -18.70
C GLY A 41 -0.10 9.11 -17.92
N GLU A 42 0.11 10.23 -18.60
CA GLU A 42 0.23 11.53 -17.94
C GLU A 42 -1.10 12.27 -17.80
N THR A 43 -2.08 12.03 -18.67
CA THR A 43 -3.35 12.74 -18.63
C THR A 43 -4.53 11.78 -18.46
N TRP A 44 -5.30 12.02 -17.43
CA TRP A 44 -6.55 11.32 -17.17
C TRP A 44 -7.70 12.33 -17.07
N HIS A 45 -8.86 11.97 -17.63
CA HIS A 45 -10.07 12.77 -17.45
C HIS A 45 -10.75 12.57 -16.08
N GLY A 46 -10.32 11.57 -15.30
CA GLY A 46 -10.67 11.40 -13.88
C GLY A 46 -9.78 12.22 -12.95
N LYS A 47 -10.06 12.17 -11.65
CA LYS A 47 -9.25 12.83 -10.62
C LYS A 47 -8.32 11.82 -9.95
N PRO A 48 -7.00 11.88 -10.14
CA PRO A 48 -6.04 11.02 -9.44
C PRO A 48 -6.23 11.01 -7.93
N SER A 49 -6.54 12.18 -7.34
CA SER A 49 -6.83 12.34 -5.92
C SER A 49 -8.01 11.47 -5.44
N THR A 50 -9.05 11.30 -6.26
CA THR A 50 -10.19 10.45 -5.91
C THR A 50 -9.77 8.97 -5.81
N LEU A 51 -8.90 8.51 -6.70
CA LEU A 51 -8.39 7.14 -6.66
C LEU A 51 -7.48 6.91 -5.45
N LEU A 52 -6.60 7.87 -5.13
CA LEU A 52 -5.77 7.81 -3.94
C LEU A 52 -6.63 7.79 -2.65
N THR A 53 -7.67 8.58 -2.59
CA THR A 53 -8.63 8.55 -1.48
C THR A 53 -9.34 7.21 -1.37
N ALA A 54 -9.84 6.67 -2.48
CA ALA A 54 -10.49 5.35 -2.51
C ALA A 54 -9.52 4.25 -2.04
N HIS A 55 -8.26 4.31 -2.47
CA HIS A 55 -7.20 3.41 -2.08
C HIS A 55 -6.97 3.43 -0.55
N LYS A 56 -6.90 4.61 0.06
CA LYS A 56 -6.81 4.78 1.53
C LYS A 56 -8.03 4.22 2.24
N MET A 57 -9.23 4.45 1.71
CA MET A 57 -10.48 3.93 2.29
C MET A 57 -10.53 2.40 2.25
N VAL A 58 -10.08 1.77 1.16
CA VAL A 58 -10.01 0.30 1.07
C VAL A 58 -9.03 -0.26 2.10
N LEU A 59 -7.86 0.35 2.27
CA LEU A 59 -6.91 -0.06 3.30
C LEU A 59 -7.49 0.05 4.71
N ALA A 60 -8.15 1.17 5.01
CA ALA A 60 -8.80 1.37 6.31
C ALA A 60 -9.92 0.35 6.54
N ALA A 61 -10.74 0.05 5.53
CA ALA A 61 -11.79 -0.95 5.60
C ALA A 61 -11.24 -2.36 5.84
N LEU A 62 -10.16 -2.74 5.17
CA LEU A 62 -9.49 -4.03 5.40
C LEU A 62 -8.88 -4.13 6.79
N PHE A 63 -8.22 -3.07 7.26
CA PHE A 63 -7.70 -3.01 8.61
C PHE A 63 -8.81 -3.20 9.65
N PHE A 64 -9.92 -2.50 9.48
CA PHE A 64 -11.08 -2.60 10.37
C PHE A 64 -11.74 -3.97 10.30
N ALA A 65 -11.97 -4.52 9.10
CA ALA A 65 -12.56 -5.84 8.92
C ALA A 65 -11.72 -6.95 9.55
N THR A 66 -10.40 -6.91 9.39
CA THR A 66 -9.49 -7.88 10.03
C THR A 66 -9.47 -7.75 11.55
N SER A 67 -9.65 -6.52 12.09
CA SER A 67 -9.78 -6.28 13.52
C SER A 67 -11.06 -6.87 14.12
N LEU A 68 -12.15 -6.88 13.35
CA LEU A 68 -13.43 -7.48 13.77
C LEU A 68 -13.41 -9.01 13.72
N LEU A 69 -12.67 -9.59 12.76
CA LEU A 69 -12.58 -11.04 12.60
C LEU A 69 -11.58 -11.70 13.55
N GLY A 70 -10.57 -10.95 13.98
CA GLY A 70 -9.59 -11.34 14.97
C GLY A 70 -9.55 -10.33 16.12
N SER A 71 -8.81 -10.64 17.19
CA SER A 71 -8.48 -9.61 18.16
C SER A 71 -7.43 -8.65 17.58
N PHE A 72 -7.60 -7.36 17.87
CA PHE A 72 -6.58 -6.39 17.56
C PHE A 72 -5.31 -6.70 18.36
N ASP A 73 -4.28 -7.15 17.70
CA ASP A 73 -3.02 -7.54 18.33
C ASP A 73 -1.78 -7.08 17.54
N GLY A 74 -0.60 -7.39 18.07
CA GLY A 74 0.66 -7.00 17.47
C GLY A 74 0.87 -7.55 16.06
N ALA A 75 0.33 -8.71 15.73
CA ALA A 75 0.46 -9.30 14.39
C ALA A 75 -0.26 -8.44 13.34
N GLN A 76 -1.44 -7.93 13.65
CA GLN A 76 -2.19 -7.06 12.76
C GLN A 76 -1.52 -5.70 12.58
N MET A 77 -1.02 -5.12 13.68
CA MET A 77 -0.25 -3.87 13.61
C MET A 77 0.97 -4.03 12.70
N VAL A 78 1.72 -5.09 12.90
CA VAL A 78 2.93 -5.40 12.10
C VAL A 78 2.57 -5.62 10.64
N ALA A 79 1.43 -6.26 10.35
CA ALA A 79 0.98 -6.51 8.98
C ALA A 79 0.69 -5.24 8.21
N PHE A 80 -0.13 -4.37 8.80
CA PHE A 80 -0.68 -3.23 8.10
C PHE A 80 0.12 -1.94 8.27
N PHE A 81 1.00 -1.87 9.27
CA PHE A 81 1.79 -0.66 9.51
C PHE A 81 2.61 -0.20 8.29
N PRO A 82 3.35 -1.08 7.57
CA PRO A 82 4.07 -0.66 6.38
C PRO A 82 3.15 -0.13 5.27
N SER A 83 2.00 -0.79 5.06
CA SER A 83 1.02 -0.36 4.06
C SER A 83 0.35 0.95 4.45
N LEU A 84 0.01 1.13 5.72
CA LEU A 84 -0.55 2.36 6.27
C LEU A 84 0.44 3.51 6.11
N PHE A 85 1.69 3.28 6.43
CA PHE A 85 2.76 4.25 6.24
C PHE A 85 2.92 4.64 4.78
N SER A 86 2.97 3.67 3.86
CA SER A 86 3.15 3.93 2.43
C SER A 86 1.99 4.77 1.85
N VAL A 87 0.77 4.56 2.32
CA VAL A 87 -0.42 5.25 1.83
C VAL A 87 -0.61 6.62 2.48
N VAL A 88 -0.24 6.78 3.77
CA VAL A 88 -0.40 8.05 4.50
C VAL A 88 0.72 9.04 4.19
N VAL A 89 1.94 8.55 3.99
CA VAL A 89 3.12 9.38 3.71
C VAL A 89 3.21 9.79 2.24
N LEU A 90 2.50 9.09 1.34
CA LEU A 90 2.37 9.54 -0.04
C LEU A 90 1.34 10.66 -0.09
N PRO A 91 1.77 11.90 -0.30
CA PRO A 91 0.85 13.02 -0.31
C PRO A 91 -0.11 12.89 -1.50
N ASP A 92 -1.39 13.08 -1.24
CA ASP A 92 -2.39 13.33 -2.29
C ASP A 92 -2.11 14.67 -2.99
N GLU A 93 -1.41 15.52 -2.28
CA GLU A 93 -1.00 16.87 -2.69
C GLU A 93 0.39 17.08 -2.08
N ASN A 94 1.33 17.56 -2.84
CA ASN A 94 2.59 18.03 -2.28
C ASN A 94 2.26 19.12 -1.26
N PRO A 95 2.53 18.97 0.03
CA PRO A 95 2.26 20.01 0.99
C PRO A 95 3.11 21.22 0.64
N GLY A 96 2.51 22.23 0.00
CA GLY A 96 3.18 23.45 -0.46
C GLY A 96 3.26 23.63 -1.98
N SER A 97 2.76 22.68 -2.78
CA SER A 97 2.51 22.90 -4.20
C SER A 97 1.00 22.91 -4.47
N ASP A 98 0.53 23.91 -5.16
CA ASP A 98 -0.85 24.00 -5.66
C ASP A 98 -1.11 23.04 -6.84
N GLU A 99 -0.17 22.11 -7.12
CA GLU A 99 -0.27 21.18 -8.22
C GLU A 99 -1.09 19.94 -7.81
N PRO A 100 -2.13 19.61 -8.57
CA PRO A 100 -2.93 18.41 -8.31
C PRO A 100 -2.09 17.14 -8.51
N ALA A 101 -2.44 16.08 -7.76
CA ALA A 101 -1.83 14.76 -7.91
C ALA A 101 -1.90 14.26 -9.34
N THR A 102 -0.80 13.69 -9.82
CA THR A 102 -0.66 13.17 -11.18
C THR A 102 -0.82 11.64 -11.21
N TRP A 103 -1.01 11.07 -12.40
CA TRP A 103 -1.02 9.61 -12.58
C TRP A 103 0.32 8.96 -12.32
N LYS A 104 1.41 9.69 -12.48
CA LYS A 104 2.74 9.26 -12.06
C LYS A 104 2.78 9.04 -10.54
N ASP A 105 2.15 9.92 -9.78
CA ASP A 105 2.07 9.81 -8.31
C ASP A 105 1.27 8.57 -7.91
N VAL A 106 0.13 8.32 -8.56
CA VAL A 106 -0.67 7.10 -8.35
C VAL A 106 0.15 5.85 -8.64
N ASN A 107 0.85 5.81 -9.76
CA ASN A 107 1.65 4.66 -10.17
C ASN A 107 2.82 4.41 -9.20
N ASN A 108 3.49 5.45 -8.77
CA ASN A 108 4.56 5.37 -7.77
C ASN A 108 4.01 4.92 -6.40
N SER A 109 2.82 5.40 -6.03
CA SER A 109 2.10 4.96 -4.84
C SER A 109 1.82 3.46 -4.86
N LEU A 110 1.30 2.94 -5.97
CA LEU A 110 1.03 1.51 -6.13
C LEU A 110 2.31 0.67 -6.05
N LYS A 111 3.39 1.11 -6.68
CA LYS A 111 4.70 0.42 -6.59
C LYS A 111 5.21 0.37 -5.15
N LEU A 112 5.13 1.50 -4.43
CA LEU A 112 5.57 1.57 -3.03
C LEU A 112 4.70 0.68 -2.13
N THR A 113 3.39 0.62 -2.41
CA THR A 113 2.48 -0.26 -1.67
C THR A 113 2.81 -1.74 -1.86
N PHE A 114 3.24 -2.16 -3.05
CA PHE A 114 3.73 -3.54 -3.24
C PHE A 114 4.93 -3.85 -2.36
N VAL A 115 5.90 -2.94 -2.28
CA VAL A 115 7.06 -3.09 -1.38
C VAL A 115 6.59 -3.19 0.07
N ALA A 116 5.64 -2.34 0.47
CA ALA A 116 5.06 -2.35 1.81
C ALA A 116 4.35 -3.66 2.16
N VAL A 117 3.60 -4.24 1.21
CA VAL A 117 2.94 -5.55 1.39
C VAL A 117 3.96 -6.66 1.63
N VAL A 118 5.04 -6.69 0.85
CA VAL A 118 6.11 -7.68 1.03
C VAL A 118 6.77 -7.54 2.39
N ILE A 119 7.06 -6.31 2.82
CA ILE A 119 7.63 -6.03 4.15
C ILE A 119 6.66 -6.49 5.25
N GLY A 120 5.37 -6.16 5.14
CA GLY A 120 4.34 -6.59 6.09
C GLY A 120 4.22 -8.11 6.18
N ALA A 121 4.24 -8.81 5.05
CA ALA A 121 4.19 -10.28 5.02
C ALA A 121 5.41 -10.91 5.71
N ILE A 122 6.62 -10.42 5.41
CA ILE A 122 7.86 -10.90 6.04
C ILE A 122 7.83 -10.62 7.55
N ALA A 123 7.39 -9.44 7.96
CA ALA A 123 7.30 -9.06 9.36
C ALA A 123 6.30 -9.94 10.13
N ILE A 124 5.14 -10.26 9.55
CA ILE A 124 4.17 -11.20 10.14
C ILE A 124 4.74 -12.61 10.28
N LEU A 125 5.42 -13.10 9.27
CA LEU A 125 6.08 -14.39 9.35
C LEU A 125 7.16 -14.39 10.44
N GLY A 126 7.86 -13.28 10.62
CA GLY A 126 8.79 -13.06 11.72
C GLY A 126 8.10 -13.14 13.09
N VAL A 127 6.93 -12.50 13.24
CA VAL A 127 6.12 -12.61 14.47
C VAL A 127 5.70 -14.04 14.74
N ALA A 128 5.26 -14.76 13.70
CA ALA A 128 4.79 -16.13 13.83
C ALA A 128 5.90 -17.12 14.24
N THR A 129 7.14 -16.85 13.84
CA THR A 129 8.29 -17.75 14.10
C THR A 129 9.12 -17.35 15.31
N PHE A 130 9.33 -16.06 15.53
CA PHE A 130 10.27 -15.53 16.51
C PHE A 130 9.61 -14.62 17.57
N GLY A 131 8.30 -14.42 17.49
CA GLY A 131 7.54 -13.59 18.41
C GLY A 131 7.51 -12.11 18.04
N THR A 132 6.79 -11.33 18.85
CA THR A 132 6.46 -9.93 18.59
C THR A 132 7.68 -9.02 18.42
N GLY A 133 8.78 -9.30 19.14
CA GLY A 133 10.03 -8.53 19.04
C GLY A 133 10.61 -8.55 17.64
N ALA A 134 10.62 -9.71 16.97
CA ALA A 134 11.10 -9.83 15.60
C ALA A 134 10.21 -9.05 14.61
N GLY A 135 8.90 -9.02 14.86
CA GLY A 135 7.96 -8.22 14.07
C GLY A 135 8.24 -6.71 14.19
N ILE A 136 8.51 -6.22 15.39
CA ILE A 136 8.86 -4.81 15.64
C ILE A 136 10.16 -4.44 14.90
N LEU A 137 11.19 -5.27 15.00
CA LEU A 137 12.44 -5.05 14.27
C LEU A 137 12.23 -5.09 12.76
N GLY A 138 11.39 -5.99 12.26
CA GLY A 138 10.99 -6.07 10.87
C GLY A 138 10.26 -4.80 10.40
N CYS A 139 9.40 -4.23 11.22
CA CYS A 139 8.73 -2.96 10.93
C CYS A 139 9.72 -1.79 10.87
N ILE A 140 10.65 -1.70 11.82
CA ILE A 140 11.66 -0.62 11.84
C ILE A 140 12.56 -0.72 10.61
N GLY A 141 13.08 -1.90 10.31
CA GLY A 141 13.90 -2.13 9.12
C GLY A 141 13.14 -1.91 7.82
N GLY A 142 11.89 -2.36 7.78
CA GLY A 142 10.99 -2.16 6.65
C GLY A 142 10.66 -0.68 6.42
N PHE A 143 10.45 0.08 7.48
CA PHE A 143 10.26 1.52 7.40
C PHE A 143 11.47 2.23 6.79
N ALA A 144 12.69 1.91 7.27
CA ALA A 144 13.91 2.46 6.72
C ALA A 144 14.07 2.11 5.23
N LEU A 145 13.74 0.88 4.85
CA LEU A 145 13.74 0.44 3.45
C LEU A 145 12.73 1.20 2.60
N LEU A 146 11.50 1.39 3.11
CA LEU A 146 10.46 2.16 2.40
C LEU A 146 10.88 3.61 2.16
N VAL A 147 11.52 4.25 3.14
CA VAL A 147 12.05 5.62 2.98
C VAL A 147 13.12 5.64 1.89
N ALA A 148 14.07 4.71 1.92
CA ALA A 148 15.13 4.63 0.92
C ALA A 148 14.60 4.35 -0.50
N VAL A 149 13.60 3.48 -0.61
CA VAL A 149 12.94 3.17 -1.89
C VAL A 149 12.15 4.37 -2.41
N LYS A 150 11.43 5.07 -1.51
CA LYS A 150 10.68 6.28 -1.86
C LYS A 150 11.60 7.35 -2.45
N GLU A 151 12.75 7.60 -1.82
CA GLU A 151 13.71 8.59 -2.32
C GLU A 151 14.20 8.23 -3.74
N ARG A 152 14.44 6.96 -4.03
CA ARG A 152 14.84 6.52 -5.37
C ARG A 152 13.72 6.67 -6.40
N PHE A 153 12.46 6.39 -6.03
CA PHE A 153 11.34 6.52 -6.96
C PHE A 153 10.96 7.98 -7.24
N LEU A 154 11.18 8.89 -6.27
CA LEU A 154 10.93 10.31 -6.47
C LEU A 154 12.03 11.01 -7.27
N GLN A 155 13.25 10.43 -7.31
CA GLN A 155 14.38 10.95 -8.07
C GLN A 155 14.41 10.46 -9.53
N SER A 156 13.61 9.48 -9.87
CA SER A 156 13.46 8.93 -11.21
C SER A 156 12.20 9.46 -11.91
#